data_f420eb7406b5ab0131dc62c56b6d0019
#
_entry.id   f420eb7406b5ab0131dc62c56b6d0019
#
_cell.length_a   1.000
_cell.length_b   1.000
_cell.length_c   1.000
_cell.angle_alpha   90.00
_cell.angle_beta   90.00
_cell.angle_gamma   90.00
#
_symmetry.space_group_name_H-M   'P 1'
#
loop_
_entity.id
_entity.type
_entity.pdbx_description
1 polymer ?
#
loop_
_entity_poly.entity_id
_entity_poly.type
_entity_poly.pdbx_seq_one_letter_code
_entity_poly.pdbx_strand_id
1 'polypeptide(L)'
;MKKILLGCFFLLIVLQAEIPDTKQLIVVTTKNWSTPSGILQRYEKEEGKWRKVGNAINIKLGRNGLGWGRGLHTIPKHARIIKKEGDGKAPAGIFSLKQAFGYQPFPVKYPYRVYKETDHCVDDVHSRFYNKIVDSTKIKVDYKSKEHMKFPKDFYKYGIVVNHNHIDEKGAVPGAGSCIFLHIKKVPTAGCTVMSEKEMKEIIRWLDPQKHPLLVQGTREVIPYLLKEVGVFRP
;
A
#
# COMPACT_ATOMS: atom_id res chain seq x y z
N MET A 1 54.67 26.48 10.28
CA MET A 1 53.94 25.21 10.39
C MET A 1 52.51 25.41 9.93
N LYS A 2 52.14 24.94 8.72
CA LYS A 2 50.77 25.06 8.16
C LYS A 2 49.95 23.86 8.65
N LYS A 3 48.90 24.09 9.42
CA LYS A 3 47.95 23.05 9.83
C LYS A 3 46.98 22.80 8.66
N ILE A 4 47.05 21.62 8.04
CA ILE A 4 46.08 21.13 7.06
C ILE A 4 44.86 20.59 7.83
N LEU A 5 43.72 21.27 7.74
CA LEU A 5 42.46 20.77 8.25
C LEU A 5 41.93 19.76 7.21
N LEU A 6 41.96 18.49 7.55
CA LEU A 6 41.33 17.43 6.75
C LEU A 6 39.84 17.42 7.07
N GLY A 7 39.04 18.01 6.19
CA GLY A 7 37.56 17.97 6.29
C GLY A 7 37.05 16.59 5.89
N CYS A 8 36.57 15.80 6.87
CA CYS A 8 35.83 14.58 6.59
C CYS A 8 34.46 14.94 5.99
N PHE A 9 34.30 14.77 4.68
CA PHE A 9 33.00 14.79 4.02
C PHE A 9 32.26 13.49 4.37
N PHE A 10 31.32 13.54 5.30
CA PHE A 10 30.37 12.43 5.52
C PHE A 10 29.37 12.42 4.37
N LEU A 11 29.55 11.51 3.42
CA LEU A 11 28.57 11.21 2.39
C LEU A 11 27.38 10.52 3.07
N LEU A 12 26.28 11.25 3.31
CA LEU A 12 25.01 10.65 3.74
C LEU A 12 24.45 9.84 2.58
N ILE A 13 24.74 8.54 2.56
CA ILE A 13 24.07 7.59 1.67
C ILE A 13 22.63 7.45 2.18
N VAL A 14 21.70 8.09 1.51
CA VAL A 14 20.26 7.83 1.71
C VAL A 14 19.99 6.44 1.12
N LEU A 15 19.93 5.42 1.98
CA LEU A 15 19.47 4.09 1.56
C LEU A 15 17.99 4.21 1.18
N GLN A 16 17.72 4.23 -0.10
CA GLN A 16 16.36 4.08 -0.63
C GLN A 16 16.04 2.58 -0.62
N ALA A 17 14.84 2.21 -0.16
CA ALA A 17 14.40 0.82 -0.21
C ALA A 17 14.43 0.33 -1.67
N GLU A 18 15.17 -0.74 -1.91
CA GLU A 18 15.31 -1.32 -3.25
C GLU A 18 13.99 -1.93 -3.69
N ILE A 19 13.57 -1.66 -4.93
CA ILE A 19 12.39 -2.29 -5.52
C ILE A 19 12.77 -3.73 -5.88
N PRO A 20 12.10 -4.75 -5.30
CA PRO A 20 12.46 -6.14 -5.57
C PRO A 20 12.17 -6.53 -7.03
N ASP A 21 12.88 -7.54 -7.57
CA ASP A 21 12.54 -8.14 -8.87
C ASP A 21 11.16 -8.82 -8.76
N THR A 22 10.14 -8.06 -9.07
CA THR A 22 8.75 -8.51 -9.00
C THR A 22 8.36 -9.27 -10.25
N LYS A 23 7.49 -10.28 -10.07
CA LYS A 23 6.84 -11.01 -11.17
C LYS A 23 5.32 -10.90 -11.14
N GLN A 24 4.75 -10.17 -10.15
CA GLN A 24 3.31 -9.91 -10.06
C GLN A 24 3.06 -8.44 -9.76
N LEU A 25 2.20 -7.79 -10.57
CA LEU A 25 1.78 -6.40 -10.36
C LEU A 25 0.27 -6.28 -10.29
N ILE A 26 -0.19 -5.52 -9.31
CA ILE A 26 -1.54 -4.94 -9.28
C ILE A 26 -1.38 -3.48 -9.69
N VAL A 27 -1.88 -3.10 -10.86
CA VAL A 27 -1.82 -1.73 -11.37
C VAL A 27 -3.19 -1.08 -11.23
N VAL A 28 -3.27 -0.01 -10.44
CA VAL A 28 -4.49 0.80 -10.25
C VAL A 28 -4.31 2.14 -10.92
N THR A 29 -5.18 2.45 -11.88
CA THR A 29 -5.13 3.67 -12.67
C THR A 29 -6.39 4.50 -12.49
N THR A 30 -6.26 5.76 -12.08
CA THR A 30 -7.36 6.74 -12.04
C THR A 30 -7.27 7.73 -13.21
N LYS A 31 -8.37 8.44 -13.49
CA LYS A 31 -8.38 9.48 -14.53
C LYS A 31 -7.48 10.66 -14.14
N ASN A 32 -7.58 11.13 -12.88
CA ASN A 32 -6.81 12.24 -12.32
C ASN A 32 -6.70 12.10 -10.80
N TRP A 33 -6.06 13.07 -10.14
CA TRP A 33 -5.77 13.07 -8.71
C TRP A 33 -7.00 13.16 -7.80
N SER A 34 -8.12 13.72 -8.25
CA SER A 34 -9.35 13.91 -7.47
C SER A 34 -10.41 12.81 -7.70
N THR A 35 -10.22 11.93 -8.69
CA THR A 35 -11.19 10.90 -9.04
C THR A 35 -11.20 9.78 -8.01
N PRO A 36 -12.36 9.49 -7.33
CA PRO A 36 -12.45 8.44 -6.31
C PRO A 36 -12.75 7.05 -6.89
N SER A 37 -12.44 6.81 -8.15
CA SER A 37 -12.63 5.55 -8.86
C SER A 37 -11.54 5.33 -9.89
N GLY A 38 -11.33 4.09 -10.28
CA GLY A 38 -10.33 3.72 -11.26
C GLY A 38 -10.50 2.29 -11.76
N ILE A 39 -9.50 1.85 -12.48
CA ILE A 39 -9.39 0.49 -13.01
C ILE A 39 -8.20 -0.19 -12.37
N LEU A 40 -8.40 -1.40 -11.88
CA LEU A 40 -7.35 -2.29 -11.42
C LEU A 40 -7.13 -3.38 -12.47
N GLN A 41 -5.89 -3.58 -12.89
CA GLN A 41 -5.47 -4.69 -13.74
C GLN A 41 -4.31 -5.44 -13.09
N ARG A 42 -4.40 -6.77 -13.09
CA ARG A 42 -3.32 -7.66 -12.66
C ARG A 42 -2.39 -7.97 -13.84
N TYR A 43 -1.09 -8.10 -13.55
CA TYR A 43 -0.08 -8.50 -14.52
C TYR A 43 0.85 -9.53 -13.88
N GLU A 44 1.32 -10.44 -14.69
CA GLU A 44 2.31 -11.45 -14.32
C GLU A 44 3.45 -11.49 -15.34
N LYS A 45 4.69 -11.65 -14.87
CA LYS A 45 5.88 -11.76 -15.71
C LYS A 45 6.15 -13.23 -16.01
N GLU A 46 6.01 -13.61 -17.26
CA GLU A 46 6.29 -14.96 -17.79
C GLU A 46 7.33 -14.86 -18.89
N GLU A 47 8.41 -15.66 -18.80
CA GLU A 47 9.49 -15.64 -19.79
C GLU A 47 10.03 -14.23 -20.11
N GLY A 48 10.16 -13.41 -19.06
CA GLY A 48 10.61 -12.02 -19.18
C GLY A 48 9.59 -11.01 -19.68
N LYS A 49 8.38 -11.44 -20.07
CA LYS A 49 7.33 -10.57 -20.64
C LYS A 49 6.16 -10.40 -19.67
N TRP A 50 5.67 -9.19 -19.54
CA TRP A 50 4.48 -8.89 -18.74
C TRP A 50 3.19 -9.20 -19.50
N ARG A 51 2.32 -10.02 -18.91
CA ARG A 51 1.02 -10.40 -19.46
C ARG A 51 -0.10 -9.97 -18.52
N LYS A 52 -1.24 -9.54 -19.07
CA LYS A 52 -2.46 -9.28 -18.29
C LYS A 52 -3.02 -10.58 -17.74
N VAL A 53 -3.46 -10.55 -16.47
CA VAL A 53 -4.11 -11.68 -15.79
C VAL A 53 -5.55 -11.31 -15.45
N GLY A 54 -6.49 -12.07 -15.99
CA GLY A 54 -7.93 -11.86 -15.78
C GLY A 54 -8.45 -10.55 -16.37
N ASN A 55 -9.70 -10.24 -16.05
CA ASN A 55 -10.36 -9.03 -16.51
C ASN A 55 -9.95 -7.80 -15.67
N ALA A 56 -10.05 -6.63 -16.27
CA ALA A 56 -9.94 -5.36 -15.56
C ALA A 56 -11.10 -5.20 -14.57
N ILE A 57 -10.82 -4.67 -13.39
CA ILE A 57 -11.73 -4.52 -12.26
C ILE A 57 -12.05 -3.03 -12.06
N ASN A 58 -13.33 -2.68 -11.98
CA ASN A 58 -13.76 -1.35 -11.57
C ASN A 58 -13.60 -1.20 -10.06
N ILE A 59 -12.81 -0.21 -9.61
CA ILE A 59 -12.55 0.01 -8.19
C ILE A 59 -13.05 1.38 -7.71
N LYS A 60 -13.26 1.49 -6.40
CA LYS A 60 -13.32 2.76 -5.69
C LYS A 60 -12.08 2.91 -4.81
N LEU A 61 -11.76 4.15 -4.47
CA LEU A 61 -10.63 4.45 -3.60
C LEU A 61 -10.94 5.65 -2.69
N GLY A 62 -9.94 6.33 -2.17
CA GLY A 62 -10.14 7.48 -1.30
C GLY A 62 -11.14 8.48 -1.87
N ARG A 63 -12.11 8.94 -1.05
CA ARG A 63 -13.19 9.85 -1.48
C ARG A 63 -12.67 11.17 -2.09
N ASN A 64 -11.45 11.56 -1.75
CA ASN A 64 -10.75 12.73 -2.28
C ASN A 64 -9.66 12.35 -3.31
N GLY A 65 -9.76 11.15 -3.93
CA GLY A 65 -8.84 10.67 -4.95
C GLY A 65 -7.50 10.16 -4.41
N LEU A 66 -6.40 10.62 -4.99
CA LEU A 66 -5.04 10.17 -4.72
C LEU A 66 -4.16 11.28 -4.13
N GLY A 67 -3.10 10.87 -3.43
CA GLY A 67 -1.96 11.71 -3.04
C GLY A 67 -0.69 10.86 -3.01
N TRP A 68 0.47 11.43 -3.33
CA TRP A 68 1.75 10.72 -3.29
C TRP A 68 1.98 10.12 -1.89
N GLY A 69 2.07 8.82 -1.83
CA GLY A 69 2.30 8.05 -0.61
C GLY A 69 3.79 7.78 -0.36
N ARG A 70 4.10 7.22 0.80
CA ARG A 70 5.44 6.73 1.16
C ARG A 70 5.51 5.24 0.84
N GLY A 71 6.20 4.89 -0.23
CA GLY A 71 6.36 3.53 -0.74
C GLY A 71 7.79 3.29 -1.21
N LEU A 72 7.98 2.35 -2.13
CA LEU A 72 9.28 1.98 -2.69
C LEU A 72 9.77 2.97 -3.76
N HIS A 73 8.89 3.81 -4.28
CA HIS A 73 9.17 4.81 -5.32
C HIS A 73 9.76 6.08 -4.75
N THR A 74 10.40 6.86 -5.61
CA THR A 74 10.81 8.22 -5.31
C THR A 74 9.64 9.18 -5.53
N ILE A 75 9.28 9.96 -4.51
CA ILE A 75 8.29 11.04 -4.68
C ILE A 75 8.97 12.16 -5.49
N PRO A 76 8.38 12.61 -6.63
CA PRO A 76 8.95 13.68 -7.43
C PRO A 76 9.17 14.96 -6.61
N LYS A 77 10.32 15.62 -6.78
CA LYS A 77 10.68 16.84 -6.01
C LYS A 77 9.62 17.96 -6.06
N HIS A 78 8.87 18.04 -7.15
CA HIS A 78 7.81 19.04 -7.36
C HIS A 78 6.39 18.52 -7.10
N ALA A 79 6.27 17.34 -6.46
CA ALA A 79 4.96 16.79 -6.11
C ALA A 79 4.21 17.71 -5.14
N ARG A 80 3.00 18.15 -5.53
CA ARG A 80 2.17 19.08 -4.74
C ARG A 80 1.13 18.35 -3.88
N ILE A 81 0.68 17.16 -4.32
CA ILE A 81 -0.40 16.42 -3.68
C ILE A 81 0.22 15.26 -2.90
N ILE A 82 0.56 15.49 -1.65
CA ILE A 82 1.16 14.49 -0.76
C ILE A 82 0.07 13.90 0.13
N LYS A 83 0.07 12.58 0.29
CA LYS A 83 -0.82 11.85 1.20
C LYS A 83 -0.56 12.25 2.64
N LYS A 84 -1.64 12.54 3.39
CA LYS A 84 -1.62 12.86 4.82
C LYS A 84 -2.66 12.03 5.57
N GLU A 85 -2.49 11.93 6.89
CA GLU A 85 -3.50 11.31 7.75
C GLU A 85 -4.83 12.07 7.65
N GLY A 86 -5.95 11.33 7.58
CA GLY A 86 -7.30 11.91 7.54
C GLY A 86 -7.71 12.66 6.27
N ASP A 87 -6.84 12.76 5.24
CA ASP A 87 -7.09 13.55 4.02
C ASP A 87 -8.12 12.94 3.05
N GLY A 88 -8.57 11.73 3.30
CA GLY A 88 -9.51 11.01 2.43
C GLY A 88 -8.92 10.57 1.08
N LYS A 89 -7.59 10.58 0.91
CA LYS A 89 -6.90 10.17 -0.32
C LYS A 89 -6.30 8.79 -0.18
N ALA A 90 -6.32 8.01 -1.26
CA ALA A 90 -5.53 6.78 -1.34
C ALA A 90 -4.07 7.13 -1.75
N PRO A 91 -3.06 6.36 -1.31
CA PRO A 91 -1.67 6.65 -1.66
C PRO A 91 -1.39 6.30 -3.12
N ALA A 92 -0.79 7.22 -3.87
CA ALA A 92 -0.19 6.96 -5.17
C ALA A 92 1.28 6.56 -4.99
N GLY A 93 1.76 5.60 -5.80
CA GLY A 93 3.14 5.12 -5.75
C GLY A 93 3.28 3.61 -5.99
N ILE A 94 4.41 3.07 -5.54
CA ILE A 94 4.77 1.65 -5.60
C ILE A 94 4.85 1.12 -4.17
N PHE A 95 4.11 0.05 -3.88
CA PHE A 95 4.00 -0.51 -2.52
C PHE A 95 4.14 -2.03 -2.56
N SER A 96 4.93 -2.58 -1.65
CA SER A 96 4.86 -4.00 -1.35
C SER A 96 3.54 -4.33 -0.65
N LEU A 97 3.13 -5.60 -0.74
CA LEU A 97 1.98 -6.12 -0.02
C LEU A 97 2.49 -6.96 1.15
N LYS A 98 2.00 -6.69 2.38
CA LYS A 98 2.52 -7.38 3.59
C LYS A 98 1.91 -8.75 3.75
N GLN A 99 0.57 -8.79 3.85
CA GLN A 99 -0.19 -10.01 4.06
C GLN A 99 -1.63 -9.81 3.61
N ALA A 100 -2.29 -10.89 3.24
CA ALA A 100 -3.74 -10.95 3.12
C ALA A 100 -4.38 -11.22 4.49
N PHE A 101 -5.67 -10.91 4.63
CA PHE A 101 -6.39 -11.11 5.87
C PHE A 101 -7.89 -11.33 5.65
N GLY A 102 -8.56 -11.78 6.71
CA GLY A 102 -10.01 -11.88 6.75
C GLY A 102 -10.54 -12.33 8.08
N TYR A 103 -11.83 -12.71 8.13
CA TYR A 103 -12.54 -13.10 9.36
C TYR A 103 -12.53 -14.61 9.61
N GLN A 104 -12.19 -15.40 8.60
CA GLN A 104 -12.15 -16.87 8.66
C GLN A 104 -10.90 -17.37 7.91
N PRO A 105 -10.42 -18.58 8.19
CA PRO A 105 -9.36 -19.21 7.42
C PRO A 105 -9.69 -19.23 5.92
N PHE A 106 -8.70 -18.94 5.11
CA PHE A 106 -8.80 -18.97 3.65
C PHE A 106 -7.53 -19.62 3.09
N PRO A 107 -7.61 -20.85 2.54
CA PRO A 107 -6.45 -21.60 2.09
C PRO A 107 -5.88 -20.99 0.81
N VAL A 108 -4.79 -20.25 0.96
CA VAL A 108 -4.08 -19.55 -0.12
C VAL A 108 -2.57 -19.64 0.10
N LYS A 109 -1.78 -19.43 -0.96
CA LYS A 109 -0.31 -19.43 -0.87
C LYS A 109 0.23 -18.19 -0.17
N TYR A 110 -0.45 -17.05 -0.34
CA TYR A 110 0.00 -15.78 0.21
C TYR A 110 -0.16 -15.76 1.73
N PRO A 111 0.78 -15.14 2.49
CA PRO A 111 0.63 -15.00 3.93
C PRO A 111 -0.74 -14.46 4.30
N TYR A 112 -1.48 -15.16 5.13
CA TYR A 112 -2.86 -14.84 5.47
C TYR A 112 -3.07 -14.84 6.99
N ARG A 113 -3.73 -13.81 7.50
CA ARG A 113 -4.06 -13.69 8.93
C ARG A 113 -5.57 -13.59 9.14
N VAL A 114 -6.08 -14.38 10.09
CA VAL A 114 -7.45 -14.25 10.59
C VAL A 114 -7.46 -13.20 11.70
N TYR A 115 -8.21 -12.11 11.51
CA TYR A 115 -8.34 -11.06 12.51
C TYR A 115 -9.52 -11.29 13.46
N LYS A 116 -9.35 -10.81 14.69
CA LYS A 116 -10.33 -10.83 15.80
C LYS A 116 -10.84 -9.42 16.06
N GLU A 117 -11.90 -9.30 16.87
CA GLU A 117 -12.43 -8.00 17.32
C GLU A 117 -11.41 -7.19 18.13
N THR A 118 -10.43 -7.85 18.74
CA THR A 118 -9.34 -7.24 19.53
C THR A 118 -8.18 -6.73 18.66
N ASP A 119 -8.13 -7.10 17.38
CA ASP A 119 -7.11 -6.60 16.45
C ASP A 119 -7.49 -5.20 15.95
N HIS A 120 -6.59 -4.24 16.18
CA HIS A 120 -6.75 -2.84 15.80
C HIS A 120 -5.62 -2.40 14.88
N CYS A 121 -5.94 -1.73 13.77
CA CYS A 121 -4.95 -0.92 13.06
C CYS A 121 -4.96 0.49 13.65
N VAL A 122 -3.84 0.95 14.16
CA VAL A 122 -3.76 2.21 14.91
C VAL A 122 -3.48 3.37 13.97
N ASP A 123 -4.42 4.34 13.92
CA ASP A 123 -4.33 5.56 13.12
C ASP A 123 -4.11 6.83 13.97
N ASP A 124 -3.94 6.68 15.28
CA ASP A 124 -3.58 7.78 16.19
C ASP A 124 -2.10 8.16 16.00
N VAL A 125 -1.87 9.37 15.49
CA VAL A 125 -0.53 9.90 15.19
C VAL A 125 0.38 10.06 16.42
N HIS A 126 -0.20 10.06 17.63
CA HIS A 126 0.54 10.17 18.90
C HIS A 126 0.91 8.82 19.51
N SER A 127 0.39 7.72 18.95
CA SER A 127 0.66 6.37 19.46
C SER A 127 1.99 5.83 18.95
N ARG A 128 2.73 5.11 19.82
CA ARG A 128 3.89 4.30 19.40
C ARG A 128 3.53 3.14 18.47
N PHE A 129 2.23 2.84 18.36
CA PHE A 129 1.71 1.82 17.47
C PHE A 129 1.13 2.40 16.17
N TYR A 130 1.33 3.70 15.89
CA TYR A 130 0.85 4.32 14.67
C TYR A 130 1.19 3.50 13.42
N ASN A 131 0.21 3.26 12.56
CA ASN A 131 0.28 2.44 11.35
C ASN A 131 0.67 0.96 11.59
N LYS A 132 0.40 0.43 12.78
CA LYS A 132 0.59 -0.99 13.13
C LYS A 132 -0.75 -1.66 13.41
N ILE A 133 -0.84 -2.96 13.07
CA ILE A 133 -1.97 -3.80 13.47
C ILE A 133 -1.55 -4.58 14.71
N VAL A 134 -2.26 -4.35 15.80
CA VAL A 134 -1.96 -4.89 17.13
C VAL A 134 -3.16 -5.58 17.73
N ASP A 135 -2.93 -6.64 18.53
CA ASP A 135 -3.95 -7.22 19.42
C ASP A 135 -3.99 -6.39 20.70
N SER A 136 -5.08 -5.67 20.92
CA SER A 136 -5.24 -4.74 22.04
C SER A 136 -5.18 -5.44 23.42
N THR A 137 -5.39 -6.75 23.46
CA THR A 137 -5.29 -7.54 24.71
C THR A 137 -3.85 -7.89 25.08
N LYS A 138 -2.90 -7.73 24.16
CA LYS A 138 -1.49 -8.11 24.33
C LYS A 138 -0.55 -6.92 24.54
N ILE A 139 -1.10 -5.71 24.61
CA ILE A 139 -0.31 -4.48 24.73
C ILE A 139 -0.94 -3.53 25.74
N LYS A 140 -0.13 -2.60 26.27
CA LYS A 140 -0.65 -1.42 26.95
C LYS A 140 -1.11 -0.43 25.89
N VAL A 141 -2.42 -0.25 25.72
CA VAL A 141 -3.04 0.66 24.77
C VAL A 141 -2.67 2.10 25.11
N ASP A 142 -2.18 2.86 24.11
CA ASP A 142 -1.80 4.27 24.22
C ASP A 142 -2.45 5.15 23.13
N TYR A 143 -3.41 4.59 22.35
CA TYR A 143 -4.10 5.25 21.25
C TYR A 143 -5.57 5.53 21.55
N LYS A 144 -6.09 6.63 20.99
CA LYS A 144 -7.50 7.04 21.07
C LYS A 144 -8.28 6.74 19.77
N SER A 145 -7.56 6.63 18.65
CA SER A 145 -8.13 6.35 17.33
C SER A 145 -7.56 5.09 16.70
N LYS A 146 -8.40 4.29 16.04
CA LYS A 146 -8.06 3.02 15.41
C LYS A 146 -9.12 2.57 14.42
N GLU A 147 -8.73 1.72 13.49
CA GLU A 147 -9.60 0.87 12.67
C GLU A 147 -9.74 -0.51 13.33
N HIS A 148 -10.98 -0.95 13.58
CA HIS A 148 -11.23 -2.33 14.00
C HIS A 148 -11.00 -3.29 12.83
N MET A 149 -10.11 -4.28 12.97
CA MET A 149 -9.80 -5.21 11.89
C MET A 149 -10.88 -6.27 11.69
N LYS A 150 -11.78 -6.44 12.64
CA LYS A 150 -13.01 -7.24 12.53
C LYS A 150 -14.16 -6.50 13.23
N PHE A 151 -15.24 -6.29 12.51
CA PHE A 151 -16.47 -5.68 13.02
C PHE A 151 -17.71 -6.23 12.25
N PRO A 152 -18.95 -5.97 12.68
CA PRO A 152 -20.16 -6.62 12.13
C PRO A 152 -20.43 -6.42 10.63
N LYS A 153 -19.71 -5.52 9.97
CA LYS A 153 -19.81 -5.30 8.52
C LYS A 153 -18.72 -6.06 7.78
N ASP A 154 -19.02 -6.59 6.60
CA ASP A 154 -18.13 -7.46 5.81
C ASP A 154 -16.96 -6.73 5.11
N PHE A 155 -16.67 -5.46 5.43
CA PHE A 155 -15.67 -4.68 4.72
C PHE A 155 -14.27 -5.29 4.79
N TYR A 156 -13.89 -5.90 5.91
CA TYR A 156 -12.59 -6.52 6.14
C TYR A 156 -12.65 -8.06 6.16
N LYS A 157 -13.76 -8.64 5.65
CA LYS A 157 -13.93 -10.08 5.51
C LYS A 157 -12.85 -10.71 4.63
N TYR A 158 -12.33 -9.97 3.64
CA TYR A 158 -11.15 -10.25 2.85
C TYR A 158 -10.43 -8.95 2.53
N GLY A 159 -9.11 -8.95 2.66
CA GLY A 159 -8.29 -7.80 2.30
C GLY A 159 -6.81 -8.11 2.23
N ILE A 160 -6.04 -7.09 1.87
CA ILE A 160 -4.58 -7.13 1.77
C ILE A 160 -4.02 -5.85 2.39
N VAL A 161 -3.02 -5.98 3.25
CA VAL A 161 -2.32 -4.85 3.85
C VAL A 161 -1.33 -4.28 2.85
N VAL A 162 -1.52 -3.02 2.48
CA VAL A 162 -0.61 -2.26 1.62
C VAL A 162 0.49 -1.63 2.49
N ASN A 163 1.75 -1.85 2.14
CA ASN A 163 2.91 -1.34 2.87
C ASN A 163 3.16 0.15 2.58
N HIS A 164 2.18 0.99 2.90
CA HIS A 164 2.28 2.45 2.84
C HIS A 164 2.83 3.00 4.15
N ASN A 165 3.72 3.98 4.06
CA ASN A 165 4.29 4.70 5.23
C ASN A 165 4.90 3.77 6.30
N HIS A 166 5.57 2.71 5.86
CA HIS A 166 6.26 1.75 6.74
C HIS A 166 7.38 1.05 5.95
N ILE A 167 8.30 1.86 5.37
CA ILE A 167 9.21 1.43 4.32
C ILE A 167 10.57 1.04 4.88
N ASP A 168 10.93 1.57 6.04
CA ASP A 168 12.23 1.38 6.65
C ASP A 168 12.13 0.91 8.12
N GLU A 169 13.29 0.59 8.72
CA GLU A 169 13.38 0.16 10.13
C GLU A 169 12.99 1.26 11.13
N LYS A 170 12.95 2.52 10.70
CA LYS A 170 12.54 3.66 11.54
C LYS A 170 11.04 3.70 11.79
N GLY A 171 10.27 2.90 11.03
CA GLY A 171 8.84 2.78 11.17
C GLY A 171 8.03 3.86 10.45
N ALA A 172 6.76 4.00 10.83
CA ALA A 172 5.85 4.95 10.19
C ALA A 172 6.16 6.40 10.58
N VAL A 173 6.05 7.31 9.62
CA VAL A 173 6.12 8.75 9.86
C VAL A 173 4.73 9.23 10.31
N PRO A 174 4.58 9.76 11.54
CA PRO A 174 3.31 10.27 12.03
C PRO A 174 2.71 11.32 11.08
N GLY A 175 1.41 11.22 10.82
CA GLY A 175 0.69 12.14 9.94
C GLY A 175 0.84 11.89 8.43
N ALA A 176 1.66 10.94 7.99
CA ALA A 176 1.83 10.63 6.57
C ALA A 176 0.78 9.62 6.03
N GLY A 177 -0.19 9.23 6.82
CA GLY A 177 -1.24 8.27 6.51
C GLY A 177 -0.96 6.88 7.05
N SER A 178 -2.01 6.18 7.46
CA SER A 178 -1.97 4.88 8.10
C SER A 178 -3.09 3.96 7.60
N CYS A 179 -3.01 2.67 7.96
CA CYS A 179 -4.08 1.69 7.80
C CYS A 179 -4.62 1.59 6.37
N ILE A 180 -3.72 1.44 5.40
CA ILE A 180 -4.07 1.34 3.98
C ILE A 180 -4.22 -0.12 3.57
N PHE A 181 -5.40 -0.44 3.02
CA PHE A 181 -5.76 -1.79 2.60
C PHE A 181 -6.35 -1.83 1.18
N LEU A 182 -6.22 -2.98 0.52
CA LEU A 182 -7.17 -3.42 -0.50
C LEU A 182 -8.24 -4.21 0.22
N HIS A 183 -9.55 -3.88 0.06
CA HIS A 183 -10.61 -4.59 0.78
C HIS A 183 -11.98 -4.51 0.08
N ILE A 184 -13.02 -5.07 0.71
CA ILE A 184 -14.37 -5.13 0.14
C ILE A 184 -15.14 -3.85 0.48
N LYS A 185 -15.61 -3.12 -0.52
CA LYS A 185 -16.61 -2.04 -0.41
C LYS A 185 -17.08 -1.59 -1.77
N LYS A 186 -18.27 -0.96 -1.84
CA LYS A 186 -18.86 -0.48 -3.11
C LYS A 186 -18.81 1.05 -3.27
N VAL A 187 -18.39 1.78 -2.23
CA VAL A 187 -18.37 3.26 -2.20
C VAL A 187 -16.96 3.76 -1.86
N PRO A 188 -16.63 5.02 -2.18
CA PRO A 188 -15.34 5.62 -1.83
C PRO A 188 -15.02 5.53 -0.33
N THR A 189 -13.73 5.54 0.02
CA THR A 189 -13.20 5.28 1.35
C THR A 189 -12.51 6.50 1.97
N ALA A 190 -11.92 6.32 3.16
CA ALA A 190 -11.02 7.31 3.76
C ALA A 190 -9.60 7.28 3.20
N GLY A 191 -9.22 6.21 2.44
CA GLY A 191 -7.89 6.08 1.86
C GLY A 191 -7.60 4.72 1.22
N CYS A 192 -8.35 3.68 1.57
CA CYS A 192 -8.20 2.33 1.02
C CYS A 192 -8.71 2.23 -0.43
N THR A 193 -8.27 1.21 -1.15
CA THR A 193 -8.77 0.85 -2.48
C THR A 193 -9.68 -0.37 -2.36
N VAL A 194 -10.87 -0.32 -2.98
CA VAL A 194 -11.94 -1.29 -2.72
C VAL A 194 -12.61 -1.83 -3.97
N MET A 195 -13.09 -3.06 -3.86
CA MET A 195 -13.72 -3.82 -4.92
C MET A 195 -14.78 -4.79 -4.35
N SER A 196 -15.38 -5.63 -5.18
CA SER A 196 -16.31 -6.67 -4.74
C SER A 196 -15.60 -7.81 -4.00
N GLU A 197 -16.35 -8.58 -3.20
CA GLU A 197 -15.82 -9.76 -2.51
C GLU A 197 -15.24 -10.79 -3.49
N LYS A 198 -15.92 -11.03 -4.60
CA LYS A 198 -15.48 -11.96 -5.64
C LYS A 198 -14.10 -11.59 -6.16
N GLU A 199 -13.93 -10.33 -6.57
CA GLU A 199 -12.67 -9.80 -7.09
C GLU A 199 -11.54 -9.83 -6.04
N MET A 200 -11.84 -9.49 -4.78
CA MET A 200 -10.86 -9.54 -3.69
C MET A 200 -10.35 -10.96 -3.46
N LYS A 201 -11.25 -11.96 -3.44
CA LYS A 201 -10.89 -13.38 -3.31
C LYS A 201 -10.06 -13.89 -4.49
N GLU A 202 -10.37 -13.47 -5.71
CA GLU A 202 -9.60 -13.82 -6.91
C GLU A 202 -8.18 -13.24 -6.84
N ILE A 203 -8.02 -11.99 -6.37
CA ILE A 203 -6.70 -11.39 -6.18
C ILE A 203 -5.90 -12.16 -5.15
N ILE A 204 -6.47 -12.42 -3.95
CA ILE A 204 -5.75 -13.12 -2.87
C ILE A 204 -5.31 -14.53 -3.31
N ARG A 205 -6.15 -15.27 -4.05
CA ARG A 205 -5.79 -16.60 -4.58
C ARG A 205 -4.66 -16.56 -5.61
N TRP A 206 -4.60 -15.49 -6.40
CA TRP A 206 -3.58 -15.31 -7.43
C TRP A 206 -2.22 -14.90 -6.87
N LEU A 207 -2.18 -14.20 -5.72
CA LEU A 207 -0.94 -13.73 -5.13
C LEU A 207 -0.02 -14.90 -4.74
N ASP A 208 1.26 -14.76 -5.09
CA ASP A 208 2.33 -15.68 -4.74
C ASP A 208 3.49 -14.90 -4.10
N PRO A 209 3.86 -15.21 -2.84
CA PRO A 209 4.93 -14.47 -2.14
C PRO A 209 6.30 -14.61 -2.83
N GLN A 210 6.55 -15.73 -3.54
CA GLN A 210 7.79 -15.93 -4.29
C GLN A 210 7.91 -15.05 -5.54
N LYS A 211 6.81 -14.41 -5.96
CA LYS A 211 6.75 -13.49 -7.10
C LYS A 211 6.88 -12.03 -6.67
N HIS A 212 7.10 -11.77 -5.39
CA HIS A 212 7.27 -10.41 -4.81
C HIS A 212 6.21 -9.41 -5.31
N PRO A 213 4.89 -9.67 -5.11
CA PRO A 213 3.84 -8.85 -5.67
C PRO A 213 3.89 -7.42 -5.19
N LEU A 214 3.68 -6.48 -6.12
CA LEU A 214 3.63 -5.04 -5.85
C LEU A 214 2.28 -4.45 -6.28
N LEU A 215 1.84 -3.43 -5.53
CA LEU A 215 0.80 -2.50 -5.95
C LEU A 215 1.46 -1.26 -6.58
N VAL A 216 1.08 -0.93 -7.81
CA VAL A 216 1.41 0.33 -8.48
C VAL A 216 0.12 1.10 -8.65
N GLN A 217 -0.03 2.23 -7.96
CA GLN A 217 -1.26 3.01 -7.95
C GLN A 217 -1.00 4.47 -8.31
N GLY A 218 -1.77 5.02 -9.26
CA GLY A 218 -1.55 6.39 -9.71
C GLY A 218 -2.59 6.87 -10.72
N THR A 219 -2.43 8.10 -11.20
CA THR A 219 -3.18 8.62 -12.33
C THR A 219 -2.63 8.07 -13.65
N ARG A 220 -3.41 8.20 -14.74
CA ARG A 220 -2.92 7.85 -16.10
C ARG A 220 -1.60 8.52 -16.45
N GLU A 221 -1.39 9.72 -15.96
CA GLU A 221 -0.19 10.51 -16.20
C GLU A 221 1.04 9.94 -15.51
N VAL A 222 0.90 9.48 -14.26
CA VAL A 222 2.05 9.04 -13.45
C VAL A 222 2.33 7.53 -13.51
N ILE A 223 1.37 6.72 -13.92
CA ILE A 223 1.56 5.26 -14.05
C ILE A 223 2.77 4.89 -14.93
N PRO A 224 3.00 5.52 -16.12
CA PRO A 224 4.18 5.20 -16.93
C PRO A 224 5.50 5.46 -16.22
N TYR A 225 5.58 6.52 -15.41
CA TYR A 225 6.74 6.82 -14.59
C TYR A 225 6.98 5.74 -13.53
N LEU A 226 5.92 5.37 -12.76
CA LEU A 226 6.01 4.34 -11.73
C LEU A 226 6.37 2.96 -12.30
N LEU A 227 5.82 2.58 -13.45
CA LEU A 227 6.12 1.32 -14.12
C LEU A 227 7.57 1.26 -14.62
N LYS A 228 8.15 2.40 -15.02
CA LYS A 228 9.57 2.49 -15.39
C LYS A 228 10.46 2.20 -14.18
N GLU A 229 10.13 2.71 -12.98
CA GLU A 229 10.88 2.40 -11.75
C GLU A 229 10.85 0.90 -11.40
N VAL A 230 9.77 0.20 -11.71
CA VAL A 230 9.63 -1.27 -11.51
C VAL A 230 10.32 -2.08 -12.62
N GLY A 231 10.92 -1.45 -13.61
CA GLY A 231 11.53 -2.14 -14.75
C GLY A 231 10.52 -2.68 -15.76
N VAL A 232 9.27 -2.20 -15.72
CA VAL A 232 8.24 -2.52 -16.73
C VAL A 232 8.36 -1.48 -17.85
N PHE A 233 9.03 -1.84 -18.93
CA PHE A 233 8.96 -1.07 -20.16
C PHE A 233 7.61 -1.34 -20.82
N ARG A 234 6.93 -0.28 -21.31
CA ARG A 234 5.61 -0.41 -21.96
C ARG A 234 5.57 -1.58 -22.93
N PRO A 235 4.46 -2.35 -22.91
CA PRO A 235 4.14 -3.26 -24.00
C PRO A 235 3.88 -2.50 -25.28
#